data_663c1d2cb94b0dc53fb3789c8a300b49
#
_entry.id   663c1d2cb94b0dc53fb3789c8a300b49
#
_cell.length_a   1.000
_cell.length_b   1.000
_cell.length_c   1.000
_cell.angle_alpha   90.00
_cell.angle_beta   90.00
_cell.angle_gamma   90.00
#
_symmetry.space_group_name_H-M   'P 1'
#
loop_
_entity.id
_entity.type
_entity.pdbx_description
1 polymer ?
#
loop_
_entity_poly.entity_id
_entity_poly.type
_entity_poly.pdbx_seq_one_letter_code
_entity_poly.pdbx_strand_id
1 'polypeptide(L)'
;MIPMKKIPTSKAVFAVLFLAVLVGHFLTMMRWNEARGVYDDICYLRQAHLFQRFGLVEGFDTSLTRDDDGYQKAKLKEIGYPDWDDTTAAPCHNLMPATGKVVIQYPPGVGLVLALFPPGHQVVPMYMLATLVVLGFALFALSLARSMRSVLMAGTFGCLAIYLMVNPVKASYSMAPTVVVCALAGCLTARWLASPRSQPRIWLLAPIGFLLGLTVDFRLANLFLASGYGMFLLVAFLAERTLSRFLQGAVFGVALLAGVIPTIVSYAVNAGSPFASTYGNNPDVRPLDFSFAVVRDYLADPLQTLLIVIGIAGSIWLLRQANGARRVAQLTLANLALNLAFFFTYPIATPYYTIPISLLTLWSLLFAVLFQEAAEDAPEAVAFAKAR
;
A
#
# COMPACT_ATOMS: atom_id res chain seq x y z
N MET A 1 35.28 18.58 -3.41
CA MET A 1 34.76 18.81 -2.05
C MET A 1 33.57 19.76 -2.12
N ILE A 2 32.33 19.29 -1.96
CA ILE A 2 31.14 20.16 -1.86
C ILE A 2 31.15 20.75 -0.45
N PRO A 3 31.15 22.08 -0.27
CA PRO A 3 31.26 22.67 1.06
C PRO A 3 30.07 22.22 1.93
N MET A 4 30.33 21.65 3.09
CA MET A 4 29.37 21.12 4.07
C MET A 4 28.20 22.06 4.41
N LYS A 5 28.30 23.36 4.15
CA LYS A 5 27.22 24.34 4.36
C LYS A 5 26.02 24.23 3.41
N LYS A 6 26.16 23.58 2.25
CA LYS A 6 25.05 23.47 1.25
C LYS A 6 24.03 22.38 1.58
N ILE A 7 24.42 21.30 2.26
CA ILE A 7 23.52 20.17 2.59
C ILE A 7 22.40 20.57 3.55
N PRO A 8 22.65 21.24 4.69
CA PRO A 8 21.59 21.73 5.57
C PRO A 8 20.58 22.64 4.87
N THR A 9 21.08 23.56 4.02
CA THR A 9 20.21 24.48 3.26
C THR A 9 19.32 23.73 2.29
N SER A 10 19.85 22.73 1.56
CA SER A 10 19.06 21.92 0.63
C SER A 10 17.98 21.09 1.32
N LYS A 11 18.29 20.52 2.52
CA LYS A 11 17.28 19.83 3.34
C LYS A 11 16.15 20.78 3.77
N ALA A 12 16.50 22.00 4.19
CA ALA A 12 15.49 23.00 4.57
C ALA A 12 14.58 23.37 3.38
N VAL A 13 15.16 23.53 2.17
CA VAL A 13 14.37 23.79 0.96
C VAL A 13 13.37 22.65 0.71
N PHE A 14 13.80 21.38 0.76
CA PHE A 14 12.88 20.27 0.56
C PHE A 14 11.83 20.16 1.67
N ALA A 15 12.19 20.44 2.93
CA ALA A 15 11.18 20.48 4.01
C ALA A 15 10.11 21.54 3.75
N VAL A 16 10.49 22.72 3.25
CA VAL A 16 9.52 23.76 2.84
C VAL A 16 8.68 23.29 1.65
N LEU A 17 9.29 22.63 0.66
CA LEU A 17 8.53 22.06 -0.47
C LEU A 17 7.54 20.99 -0.02
N PHE A 18 7.91 20.11 0.91
CA PHE A 18 6.98 19.13 1.49
C PHE A 18 5.77 19.83 2.13
N LEU A 19 6.00 20.89 2.89
CA LEU A 19 4.93 21.68 3.48
C LEU A 19 4.05 22.36 2.43
N ALA A 20 4.65 22.88 1.35
CA ALA A 20 3.90 23.49 0.26
C ALA A 20 3.00 22.47 -0.45
N VAL A 21 3.51 21.25 -0.73
CA VAL A 21 2.71 20.16 -1.31
C VAL A 21 1.61 19.72 -0.34
N LEU A 22 1.92 19.61 0.97
CA LEU A 22 0.93 19.29 2.00
C LEU A 22 -0.19 20.33 2.07
N VAL A 23 0.14 21.63 2.03
CA VAL A 23 -0.86 22.70 2.01
C VAL A 23 -1.73 22.60 0.75
N GLY A 24 -1.13 22.35 -0.41
CA GLY A 24 -1.89 22.11 -1.65
C GLY A 24 -2.84 20.92 -1.52
N HIS A 25 -2.39 19.84 -0.91
CA HIS A 25 -3.24 18.68 -0.60
C HIS A 25 -4.39 19.08 0.34
N PHE A 26 -4.08 19.75 1.44
CA PHE A 26 -5.10 20.20 2.40
C PHE A 26 -6.19 21.07 1.73
N LEU A 27 -5.79 22.06 0.93
CA LEU A 27 -6.71 22.91 0.19
C LEU A 27 -7.59 22.13 -0.80
N THR A 28 -7.04 21.08 -1.40
CA THR A 28 -7.80 20.18 -2.29
C THR A 28 -8.81 19.36 -1.48
N MET A 29 -8.39 18.81 -0.36
CA MET A 29 -9.25 17.98 0.50
C MET A 29 -10.37 18.79 1.17
N MET A 30 -10.17 20.06 1.48
CA MET A 30 -11.24 20.92 2.01
C MET A 30 -12.39 21.12 1.02
N ARG A 31 -12.18 20.92 -0.27
CA ARG A 31 -13.20 20.98 -1.33
C ARG A 31 -13.84 19.62 -1.61
N TRP A 32 -13.39 18.59 -0.94
CA TRP A 32 -13.86 17.24 -1.10
C TRP A 32 -15.18 17.03 -0.35
N ASN A 33 -16.07 16.25 -0.91
CA ASN A 33 -17.20 15.68 -0.20
C ASN A 33 -17.32 14.18 -0.53
N GLU A 34 -17.98 13.43 0.30
CA GLU A 34 -18.11 11.96 0.19
C GLU A 34 -18.91 11.52 -1.05
N ALA A 35 -19.72 12.44 -1.63
CA ALA A 35 -20.45 12.19 -2.87
C ALA A 35 -19.57 12.23 -4.14
N ARG A 36 -18.31 12.64 -4.04
CA ARG A 36 -17.39 12.77 -5.18
C ARG A 36 -16.43 11.57 -5.34
N GLY A 37 -16.75 10.43 -4.76
CA GLY A 37 -15.97 9.19 -4.95
C GLY A 37 -16.31 8.47 -6.26
N VAL A 38 -15.60 7.40 -6.53
CA VAL A 38 -16.05 6.37 -7.48
C VAL A 38 -17.20 5.60 -6.83
N TYR A 39 -18.13 5.07 -7.63
CA TYR A 39 -19.31 4.35 -7.10
C TYR A 39 -18.93 3.23 -6.11
N ASP A 40 -17.83 2.55 -6.36
CA ASP A 40 -17.28 1.52 -5.48
C ASP A 40 -16.99 2.00 -4.06
N ASP A 41 -16.60 3.26 -3.90
CA ASP A 41 -16.19 3.84 -2.62
C ASP A 41 -17.36 3.97 -1.64
N ILE A 42 -18.62 4.01 -2.14
CA ILE A 42 -19.82 4.00 -1.29
C ILE A 42 -19.89 2.72 -0.47
N CYS A 43 -19.46 1.60 -1.02
CA CYS A 43 -19.45 0.35 -0.30
C CYS A 43 -18.48 0.36 0.89
N TYR A 44 -17.37 1.07 0.80
CA TYR A 44 -16.50 1.28 1.95
C TYR A 44 -17.15 2.18 3.01
N LEU A 45 -17.88 3.22 2.60
CA LEU A 45 -18.65 4.05 3.54
C LEU A 45 -19.76 3.24 4.21
N ARG A 46 -20.45 2.39 3.45
CA ARG A 46 -21.45 1.48 4.01
C ARG A 46 -20.84 0.48 4.99
N GLN A 47 -19.68 -0.11 4.68
CA GLN A 47 -18.95 -0.95 5.65
C GLN A 47 -18.63 -0.19 6.93
N ALA A 48 -18.14 1.05 6.82
CA ALA A 48 -17.88 1.89 7.98
C ALA A 48 -19.13 2.16 8.81
N HIS A 49 -20.25 2.47 8.15
CA HIS A 49 -21.55 2.66 8.79
C HIS A 49 -21.99 1.39 9.56
N LEU A 50 -21.86 0.21 8.94
CA LEU A 50 -22.18 -1.06 9.59
C LEU A 50 -21.33 -1.32 10.84
N PHE A 51 -20.02 -1.06 10.77
CA PHE A 51 -19.14 -1.16 11.94
C PHE A 51 -19.49 -0.16 13.05
N GLN A 52 -19.84 1.07 12.70
CA GLN A 52 -20.25 2.10 13.67
C GLN A 52 -21.58 1.77 14.33
N ARG A 53 -22.52 1.20 13.58
CA ARG A 53 -23.87 0.88 14.04
C ARG A 53 -23.93 -0.42 14.84
N PHE A 54 -23.28 -1.48 14.36
CA PHE A 54 -23.39 -2.83 14.91
C PHE A 54 -22.13 -3.31 15.66
N GLY A 55 -21.06 -2.50 15.68
CA GLY A 55 -19.78 -2.87 16.30
C GLY A 55 -18.96 -3.86 15.47
N LEU A 56 -17.79 -4.24 16.03
CA LEU A 56 -16.79 -5.02 15.28
C LEU A 56 -17.26 -6.43 14.90
N VAL A 57 -18.08 -7.09 15.72
CA VAL A 57 -18.47 -8.48 15.46
C VAL A 57 -19.59 -8.55 14.42
N GLU A 58 -20.68 -7.86 14.65
CA GLU A 58 -21.85 -7.89 13.78
C GLU A 58 -21.69 -7.03 12.52
N GLY A 59 -20.83 -6.01 12.57
CA GLY A 59 -20.53 -5.14 11.43
C GLY A 59 -19.80 -5.85 10.28
N PHE A 60 -19.28 -7.07 10.49
CA PHE A 60 -18.76 -7.90 9.38
C PHE A 60 -19.85 -8.44 8.46
N ASP A 61 -21.09 -8.57 8.92
CA ASP A 61 -22.22 -8.95 8.05
C ASP A 61 -22.63 -7.76 7.18
N THR A 62 -22.28 -7.82 5.90
CA THR A 62 -22.52 -6.76 4.92
C THR A 62 -23.75 -7.03 4.04
N SER A 63 -24.62 -7.95 4.45
CA SER A 63 -25.82 -8.28 3.69
C SER A 63 -26.70 -7.04 3.44
N LEU A 64 -27.29 -6.97 2.27
CA LEU A 64 -28.15 -5.83 1.87
C LEU A 64 -29.37 -5.69 2.76
N THR A 65 -29.84 -6.79 3.39
CA THR A 65 -30.93 -6.79 4.37
C THR A 65 -30.62 -5.95 5.63
N ARG A 66 -29.33 -5.62 5.89
CA ARG A 66 -28.92 -4.72 6.97
C ARG A 66 -28.98 -3.23 6.59
N ASP A 67 -29.55 -2.89 5.45
CA ASP A 67 -29.85 -1.49 5.07
C ASP A 67 -31.24 -1.05 5.52
N ASP A 68 -31.64 -1.50 6.73
CA ASP A 68 -32.95 -1.22 7.33
C ASP A 68 -33.15 0.27 7.67
N ASP A 69 -32.06 1.05 7.80
CA ASP A 69 -32.10 2.51 7.95
C ASP A 69 -31.95 3.28 6.61
N GLY A 70 -31.82 2.56 5.49
CA GLY A 70 -31.76 3.14 4.16
C GLY A 70 -30.46 3.90 3.85
N TYR A 71 -29.36 3.63 4.59
CA TYR A 71 -28.09 4.32 4.40
C TYR A 71 -27.54 4.17 2.97
N GLN A 72 -27.53 2.95 2.43
CA GLN A 72 -27.05 2.67 1.07
C GLN A 72 -27.85 3.46 0.04
N LYS A 73 -29.18 3.39 0.15
CA LYS A 73 -30.10 4.10 -0.75
C LYS A 73 -29.91 5.62 -0.68
N ALA A 74 -29.75 6.18 0.53
CA ALA A 74 -29.50 7.61 0.72
C ALA A 74 -28.19 8.05 0.06
N LYS A 75 -27.10 7.26 0.21
CA LYS A 75 -25.79 7.55 -0.41
C LYS A 75 -25.85 7.42 -1.93
N LEU A 76 -26.52 6.42 -2.49
CA LEU A 76 -26.71 6.30 -3.94
C LEU A 76 -27.44 7.51 -4.52
N LYS A 77 -28.48 7.99 -3.84
CA LYS A 77 -29.19 9.22 -4.22
C LYS A 77 -28.28 10.45 -4.18
N GLU A 78 -27.50 10.60 -3.11
CA GLU A 78 -26.59 11.72 -2.90
C GLU A 78 -25.56 11.86 -4.04
N ILE A 79 -25.05 10.73 -4.56
CA ILE A 79 -24.06 10.73 -5.67
C ILE A 79 -24.73 10.77 -7.05
N GLY A 80 -26.05 10.74 -7.14
CA GLY A 80 -26.78 10.73 -8.41
C GLY A 80 -26.65 9.40 -9.17
N TYR A 81 -26.58 8.27 -8.44
CA TYR A 81 -26.59 6.95 -9.10
C TYR A 81 -27.88 6.76 -9.89
N PRO A 82 -27.86 6.35 -11.17
CA PRO A 82 -29.02 6.37 -12.06
C PRO A 82 -30.24 5.62 -11.51
N ASP A 83 -30.03 4.46 -10.91
CA ASP A 83 -31.06 3.56 -10.41
C ASP A 83 -31.10 3.55 -8.87
N TRP A 84 -30.90 4.70 -8.24
CA TRP A 84 -30.78 4.80 -6.77
C TRP A 84 -32.04 4.36 -6.01
N ASP A 85 -33.21 4.42 -6.63
CA ASP A 85 -34.51 4.03 -6.06
C ASP A 85 -34.88 2.56 -6.33
N ASP A 86 -34.18 1.91 -7.24
CA ASP A 86 -34.34 0.48 -7.46
C ASP A 86 -33.75 -0.31 -6.27
N THR A 87 -34.59 -1.13 -5.64
CA THR A 87 -34.17 -1.98 -4.50
C THR A 87 -33.20 -3.07 -4.89
N THR A 88 -33.09 -3.39 -6.19
CA THR A 88 -32.13 -4.36 -6.74
C THR A 88 -30.81 -3.69 -7.14
N ALA A 89 -30.76 -2.36 -7.24
CA ALA A 89 -29.55 -1.62 -7.54
C ALA A 89 -28.60 -1.67 -6.33
N ALA A 90 -27.64 -2.55 -6.40
CA ALA A 90 -26.65 -2.77 -5.36
C ALA A 90 -25.24 -2.78 -5.96
N PRO A 91 -24.70 -1.61 -6.40
CA PRO A 91 -23.33 -1.55 -6.93
C PRO A 91 -22.35 -2.12 -5.90
N CYS A 92 -21.30 -2.80 -6.39
CA CYS A 92 -20.30 -3.48 -5.58
C CYS A 92 -20.82 -4.57 -4.61
N HIS A 93 -22.03 -5.08 -4.85
CA HIS A 93 -22.60 -6.21 -4.11
C HIS A 93 -22.72 -7.45 -5.01
N ASN A 94 -22.57 -8.62 -4.40
CA ASN A 94 -22.71 -9.90 -5.09
C ASN A 94 -23.63 -10.85 -4.31
N LEU A 95 -24.41 -11.64 -5.04
CA LEU A 95 -25.16 -12.74 -4.46
C LEU A 95 -24.21 -13.89 -4.11
N MET A 96 -24.21 -14.31 -2.87
CA MET A 96 -23.48 -15.48 -2.37
C MET A 96 -24.36 -16.72 -2.41
N PRO A 97 -24.13 -17.69 -3.33
CA PRO A 97 -25.01 -18.85 -3.47
C PRO A 97 -25.12 -19.70 -2.21
N ALA A 98 -24.02 -19.82 -1.44
CA ALA A 98 -24.00 -20.66 -0.24
C ALA A 98 -24.83 -20.08 0.93
N THR A 99 -24.96 -18.76 1.04
CA THR A 99 -25.68 -18.10 2.13
C THR A 99 -26.99 -17.45 1.68
N GLY A 100 -27.22 -17.33 0.36
CA GLY A 100 -28.35 -16.59 -0.21
C GLY A 100 -28.27 -15.06 0.05
N LYS A 101 -27.16 -14.53 0.62
CA LYS A 101 -26.98 -13.13 0.94
C LYS A 101 -26.47 -12.34 -0.26
N VAL A 102 -26.96 -11.12 -0.42
CA VAL A 102 -26.36 -10.10 -1.31
C VAL A 102 -25.45 -9.24 -0.44
N VAL A 103 -24.13 -9.32 -0.67
CA VAL A 103 -23.12 -8.77 0.24
C VAL A 103 -22.09 -7.92 -0.51
N ILE A 104 -21.42 -7.01 0.20
CA ILE A 104 -20.34 -6.20 -0.35
C ILE A 104 -19.18 -7.10 -0.78
N GLN A 105 -18.69 -6.90 -2.01
CA GLN A 105 -17.58 -7.67 -2.57
C GLN A 105 -16.22 -7.35 -1.96
N TYR A 106 -16.03 -6.12 -1.43
CA TYR A 106 -14.73 -5.63 -0.98
C TYR A 106 -14.35 -6.15 0.41
N PRO A 107 -13.03 -6.35 0.66
CA PRO A 107 -12.52 -6.64 2.00
C PRO A 107 -12.86 -5.53 3.00
N PRO A 108 -12.93 -5.83 4.31
CA PRO A 108 -13.49 -4.94 5.32
C PRO A 108 -12.54 -3.82 5.81
N GLY A 109 -11.25 -3.90 5.49
CA GLY A 109 -10.23 -3.06 6.15
C GLY A 109 -10.40 -1.57 5.92
N VAL A 110 -10.83 -1.15 4.72
CA VAL A 110 -11.10 0.28 4.46
C VAL A 110 -12.29 0.75 5.29
N GLY A 111 -13.35 -0.04 5.35
CA GLY A 111 -14.51 0.25 6.20
C GLY A 111 -14.14 0.35 7.69
N LEU A 112 -13.26 -0.54 8.18
CA LEU A 112 -12.73 -0.49 9.56
C LEU A 112 -11.94 0.80 9.82
N VAL A 113 -11.08 1.22 8.88
CA VAL A 113 -10.33 2.48 9.02
C VAL A 113 -11.25 3.69 9.01
N LEU A 114 -12.21 3.73 8.07
CA LEU A 114 -13.20 4.82 7.98
C LEU A 114 -14.09 4.89 9.22
N ALA A 115 -14.42 3.74 9.83
CA ALA A 115 -15.25 3.68 11.04
C ALA A 115 -14.59 4.35 12.27
N LEU A 116 -13.29 4.61 12.24
CA LEU A 116 -12.58 5.35 13.30
C LEU A 116 -12.93 6.85 13.32
N PHE A 117 -13.52 7.37 12.24
CA PHE A 117 -13.86 8.80 12.11
C PHE A 117 -15.37 9.00 12.16
N PRO A 118 -15.84 10.19 12.59
CA PRO A 118 -17.27 10.48 12.71
C PRO A 118 -18.02 10.32 11.37
N PRO A 119 -19.28 9.84 11.37
CA PRO A 119 -20.10 9.73 10.17
C PRO A 119 -20.19 11.07 9.42
N GLY A 120 -20.09 11.02 8.08
CA GLY A 120 -20.09 12.21 7.23
C GLY A 120 -18.76 12.97 7.18
N HIS A 121 -17.78 12.59 8.01
CA HIS A 121 -16.44 13.19 8.07
C HIS A 121 -15.34 12.10 8.13
N GLN A 122 -15.45 11.07 7.28
CA GLN A 122 -14.61 9.88 7.36
C GLN A 122 -13.41 9.95 6.40
N VAL A 123 -13.66 10.39 5.16
CA VAL A 123 -12.68 10.31 4.06
C VAL A 123 -11.57 11.34 4.23
N VAL A 124 -11.93 12.61 4.48
CA VAL A 124 -10.94 13.70 4.60
C VAL A 124 -9.96 13.44 5.74
N PRO A 125 -10.38 13.12 6.97
CA PRO A 125 -9.44 12.80 8.05
C PRO A 125 -8.57 11.58 7.75
N MET A 126 -9.11 10.53 7.12
CA MET A 126 -8.32 9.36 6.72
C MET A 126 -7.19 9.75 5.77
N TYR A 127 -7.49 10.51 4.71
CA TYR A 127 -6.48 10.97 3.76
C TYR A 127 -5.48 11.93 4.39
N MET A 128 -5.92 12.83 5.27
CA MET A 128 -5.04 13.75 5.98
C MET A 128 -4.07 12.99 6.89
N LEU A 129 -4.57 12.02 7.66
CA LEU A 129 -3.72 11.18 8.52
C LEU A 129 -2.72 10.38 7.69
N ALA A 130 -3.17 9.75 6.61
CA ALA A 130 -2.30 9.01 5.71
C ALA A 130 -1.20 9.91 5.11
N THR A 131 -1.56 11.12 4.69
CA THR A 131 -0.62 12.10 4.14
C THR A 131 0.40 12.55 5.18
N LEU A 132 -0.02 12.77 6.43
CA LEU A 132 0.89 13.13 7.54
C LEU A 132 1.88 12.01 7.83
N VAL A 133 1.45 10.74 7.76
CA VAL A 133 2.37 9.60 7.92
C VAL A 133 3.37 9.54 6.77
N VAL A 134 2.93 9.71 5.52
CA VAL A 134 3.82 9.76 4.35
C VAL A 134 4.82 10.93 4.45
N LEU A 135 4.35 12.10 4.88
CA LEU A 135 5.22 13.25 5.19
C LEU A 135 6.26 12.89 6.26
N GLY A 136 5.85 12.21 7.33
CA GLY A 136 6.76 11.74 8.37
C GLY A 136 7.87 10.85 7.81
N PHE A 137 7.55 9.90 6.92
CA PHE A 137 8.54 9.07 6.23
C PHE A 137 9.42 9.88 5.27
N ALA A 138 8.87 10.87 4.56
CA ALA A 138 9.66 11.77 3.69
C ALA A 138 10.65 12.61 4.50
N LEU A 139 10.22 13.18 5.63
CA LEU A 139 11.09 13.92 6.55
C LEU A 139 12.14 13.01 7.20
N PHE A 140 11.76 11.80 7.58
CA PHE A 140 12.69 10.80 8.10
C PHE A 140 13.75 10.42 7.06
N ALA A 141 13.37 10.16 5.83
CA ALA A 141 14.30 9.89 4.73
C ALA A 141 15.24 11.09 4.50
N LEU A 142 14.69 12.30 4.45
CA LEU A 142 15.48 13.53 4.29
C LEU A 142 16.47 13.75 5.46
N SER A 143 16.08 13.39 6.68
CA SER A 143 16.97 13.48 7.86
C SER A 143 18.18 12.55 7.76
N LEU A 144 17.96 11.33 7.22
CA LEU A 144 18.99 10.31 7.03
C LEU A 144 19.96 10.63 5.89
N ALA A 145 19.53 11.40 4.89
CA ALA A 145 20.34 11.74 3.71
C ALA A 145 21.61 12.51 4.10
N ARG A 146 22.79 12.08 3.63
CA ARG A 146 24.10 12.66 4.02
C ARG A 146 24.85 13.28 2.84
N SER A 147 24.61 12.80 1.62
CA SER A 147 25.17 13.35 0.40
C SER A 147 24.16 14.26 -0.31
N MET A 148 24.61 15.15 -1.19
CA MET A 148 23.71 15.96 -2.02
C MET A 148 22.83 15.07 -2.89
N ARG A 149 23.35 13.94 -3.37
CA ARG A 149 22.61 12.97 -4.16
C ARG A 149 21.45 12.37 -3.36
N SER A 150 21.70 11.90 -2.15
CA SER A 150 20.66 11.32 -1.30
C SER A 150 19.63 12.36 -0.85
N VAL A 151 20.04 13.63 -0.62
CA VAL A 151 19.12 14.74 -0.35
C VAL A 151 18.20 14.99 -1.55
N LEU A 152 18.73 15.01 -2.76
CA LEU A 152 17.90 15.17 -3.98
C LEU A 152 16.96 13.97 -4.15
N MET A 153 17.43 12.75 -3.97
CA MET A 153 16.59 11.55 -4.07
C MET A 153 15.46 11.55 -3.02
N ALA A 154 15.79 11.78 -1.75
CA ALA A 154 14.80 11.81 -0.67
C ALA A 154 13.83 12.99 -0.84
N GLY A 155 14.33 14.15 -1.25
CA GLY A 155 13.53 15.35 -1.45
C GLY A 155 12.55 15.20 -2.63
N THR A 156 13.04 14.82 -3.79
CA THR A 156 12.17 14.67 -4.99
C THR A 156 11.16 13.55 -4.81
N PHE A 157 11.58 12.39 -4.29
CA PHE A 157 10.65 11.28 -4.04
C PHE A 157 9.66 11.62 -2.92
N GLY A 158 10.09 12.32 -1.85
CA GLY A 158 9.19 12.77 -0.79
C GLY A 158 8.09 13.70 -1.32
N CYS A 159 8.42 14.69 -2.16
CA CYS A 159 7.44 15.54 -2.83
C CYS A 159 6.46 14.71 -3.67
N LEU A 160 6.96 13.76 -4.46
CA LEU A 160 6.14 12.89 -5.30
C LEU A 160 5.21 12.02 -4.46
N ALA A 161 5.72 11.40 -3.39
CA ALA A 161 4.93 10.53 -2.52
C ALA A 161 3.79 11.30 -1.81
N ILE A 162 4.06 12.53 -1.33
CA ILE A 162 3.04 13.39 -0.74
C ILE A 162 2.03 13.82 -1.81
N TYR A 163 2.50 14.19 -3.01
CA TYR A 163 1.63 14.58 -4.13
C TYR A 163 0.69 13.46 -4.56
N LEU A 164 1.12 12.20 -4.54
CA LEU A 164 0.28 11.06 -4.90
C LEU A 164 -0.91 10.85 -3.97
N MET A 165 -0.89 11.45 -2.77
CA MET A 165 -2.02 11.43 -1.84
C MET A 165 -3.11 12.47 -2.20
N VAL A 166 -2.83 13.40 -3.12
CA VAL A 166 -3.66 14.60 -3.37
C VAL A 166 -4.98 14.33 -4.08
N ASN A 167 -5.16 13.14 -4.68
CA ASN A 167 -6.30 12.97 -5.56
C ASN A 167 -7.17 11.74 -5.24
N PRO A 168 -8.02 11.81 -4.20
CA PRO A 168 -8.97 10.73 -3.93
C PRO A 168 -10.03 10.55 -5.03
N VAL A 169 -10.26 11.56 -5.89
CA VAL A 169 -11.23 11.46 -7.01
C VAL A 169 -10.78 10.45 -8.05
N LYS A 170 -9.47 10.26 -8.21
CA LYS A 170 -8.89 9.32 -9.18
C LYS A 170 -8.42 8.01 -8.55
N ALA A 171 -8.51 7.90 -7.24
CA ALA A 171 -8.05 6.73 -6.49
C ALA A 171 -9.12 6.26 -5.52
N SER A 172 -9.39 4.96 -5.49
CA SER A 172 -10.26 4.34 -4.49
C SER A 172 -9.78 4.66 -3.05
N TYR A 173 -10.71 4.74 -2.10
CA TYR A 173 -10.38 4.97 -0.67
C TYR A 173 -9.39 3.95 -0.10
N SER A 174 -9.28 2.78 -0.72
CA SER A 174 -8.26 1.78 -0.36
C SER A 174 -6.82 2.25 -0.53
N MET A 175 -6.58 3.30 -1.34
CA MET A 175 -5.23 3.80 -1.60
C MET A 175 -4.59 4.45 -0.39
N ALA A 176 -5.31 5.26 0.37
CA ALA A 176 -4.75 6.00 1.50
C ALA A 176 -4.06 5.06 2.52
N PRO A 177 -4.73 4.05 3.10
CA PRO A 177 -4.08 3.14 4.04
C PRO A 177 -3.03 2.24 3.36
N THR A 178 -3.23 1.84 2.09
CA THR A 178 -2.25 1.01 1.36
C THR A 178 -0.91 1.74 1.19
N VAL A 179 -0.92 3.02 0.81
CA VAL A 179 0.31 3.81 0.61
C VAL A 179 1.09 3.99 1.92
N VAL A 180 0.39 4.19 3.03
CA VAL A 180 1.01 4.22 4.37
C VAL A 180 1.74 2.92 4.65
N VAL A 181 1.10 1.78 4.41
CA VAL A 181 1.71 0.47 4.60
C VAL A 181 2.90 0.27 3.67
N CYS A 182 2.83 0.71 2.41
CA CYS A 182 3.95 0.63 1.47
C CYS A 182 5.18 1.42 1.97
N ALA A 183 5.00 2.60 2.56
CA ALA A 183 6.09 3.38 3.13
C ALA A 183 6.75 2.67 4.33
N LEU A 184 5.93 2.18 5.25
CA LEU A 184 6.39 1.47 6.44
C LEU A 184 7.07 0.15 6.09
N ALA A 185 6.42 -0.69 5.26
CA ALA A 185 6.97 -1.98 4.82
C ALA A 185 8.26 -1.78 4.00
N GLY A 186 8.34 -0.75 3.16
CA GLY A 186 9.54 -0.41 2.40
C GLY A 186 10.72 -0.05 3.31
N CYS A 187 10.50 0.79 4.33
CA CYS A 187 11.50 1.12 5.34
C CYS A 187 11.97 -0.12 6.12
N LEU A 188 11.04 -0.96 6.58
CA LEU A 188 11.36 -2.18 7.31
C LEU A 188 12.10 -3.20 6.44
N THR A 189 11.75 -3.33 5.16
CA THR A 189 12.42 -4.19 4.18
C THR A 189 13.87 -3.76 3.97
N ALA A 190 14.11 -2.49 3.77
CA ALA A 190 15.46 -1.96 3.67
C ALA A 190 16.27 -2.24 4.95
N ARG A 191 15.65 -2.02 6.13
CA ARG A 191 16.29 -2.28 7.42
C ARG A 191 16.58 -3.76 7.67
N TRP A 192 15.71 -4.66 7.20
CA TRP A 192 15.92 -6.11 7.28
C TRP A 192 17.10 -6.58 6.43
N LEU A 193 17.15 -6.18 5.16
CA LEU A 193 18.14 -6.66 4.20
C LEU A 193 19.47 -5.92 4.25
N ALA A 194 19.50 -4.65 4.69
CA ALA A 194 20.72 -3.87 4.85
C ALA A 194 21.50 -4.22 6.13
N SER A 195 20.93 -5.04 7.03
CA SER A 195 21.66 -5.48 8.24
C SER A 195 22.88 -6.34 7.92
N PRO A 196 23.98 -6.22 8.68
CA PRO A 196 25.13 -7.13 8.57
C PRO A 196 24.70 -8.59 8.69
N ARG A 197 25.35 -9.49 7.93
CA ARG A 197 25.01 -10.92 7.88
C ARG A 197 25.12 -11.66 9.22
N SER A 198 25.86 -11.12 10.18
CA SER A 198 26.09 -11.70 11.49
C SER A 198 24.87 -11.73 12.40
N GLN A 199 23.83 -10.93 12.13
CA GLN A 199 22.59 -10.92 12.89
C GLN A 199 21.39 -10.79 11.95
N PRO A 200 20.82 -11.90 11.45
CA PRO A 200 19.60 -11.85 10.68
C PRO A 200 18.47 -11.33 11.59
N ARG A 201 17.97 -10.14 11.29
CA ARG A 201 16.85 -9.53 12.01
C ARG A 201 15.53 -10.19 11.64
N ILE A 202 15.43 -11.50 11.94
CA ILE A 202 14.26 -12.33 11.61
C ILE A 202 12.95 -11.72 12.17
N TRP A 203 13.03 -11.04 13.30
CA TRP A 203 11.88 -10.39 13.92
C TRP A 203 11.26 -9.27 13.07
N LEU A 204 12.02 -8.68 12.10
CA LEU A 204 11.47 -7.69 11.16
C LEU A 204 10.54 -8.32 10.13
N LEU A 205 10.64 -9.62 9.89
CA LEU A 205 9.74 -10.33 8.97
C LEU A 205 8.31 -10.42 9.50
N ALA A 206 8.13 -10.46 10.82
CA ALA A 206 6.80 -10.46 11.42
C ALA A 206 6.02 -9.15 11.10
N PRO A 207 6.52 -7.94 11.42
CA PRO A 207 5.80 -6.72 11.05
C PRO A 207 5.70 -6.53 9.52
N ILE A 208 6.68 -6.94 8.71
CA ILE A 208 6.58 -6.87 7.24
C ILE A 208 5.45 -7.76 6.75
N GLY A 209 5.42 -9.03 7.18
CA GLY A 209 4.37 -9.98 6.80
C GLY A 209 2.99 -9.50 7.22
N PHE A 210 2.84 -9.08 8.49
CA PHE A 210 1.58 -8.56 9.02
C PHE A 210 1.07 -7.34 8.24
N LEU A 211 1.95 -6.38 7.96
CA LEU A 211 1.60 -5.17 7.20
C LEU A 211 1.17 -5.50 5.77
N LEU A 212 1.89 -6.40 5.09
CA LEU A 212 1.50 -6.83 3.75
C LEU A 212 0.18 -7.62 3.76
N GLY A 213 -0.06 -8.43 4.79
CA GLY A 213 -1.36 -9.07 5.02
C GLY A 213 -2.47 -8.05 5.24
N LEU A 214 -2.22 -7.03 6.05
CA LEU A 214 -3.18 -5.95 6.30
C LEU A 214 -3.56 -5.19 5.01
N THR A 215 -2.66 -5.10 4.01
CA THR A 215 -3.02 -4.47 2.73
C THR A 215 -4.08 -5.25 1.96
N VAL A 216 -4.19 -6.57 2.19
CA VAL A 216 -5.22 -7.41 1.57
C VAL A 216 -6.61 -7.01 2.07
N ASP A 217 -6.72 -6.61 3.35
CA ASP A 217 -7.98 -6.10 3.91
C ASP A 217 -8.41 -4.77 3.29
N PHE A 218 -7.47 -3.99 2.75
CA PHE A 218 -7.82 -2.78 2.01
C PHE A 218 -8.22 -3.07 0.57
N ARG A 219 -7.62 -4.08 -0.05
CA ARG A 219 -7.92 -4.52 -1.42
C ARG A 219 -7.36 -5.91 -1.66
N LEU A 220 -8.19 -6.83 -2.15
CA LEU A 220 -7.77 -8.23 -2.37
C LEU A 220 -6.54 -8.34 -3.29
N ALA A 221 -6.47 -7.53 -4.34
CA ALA A 221 -5.34 -7.51 -5.28
C ALA A 221 -4.00 -7.14 -4.62
N ASN A 222 -4.00 -6.50 -3.44
CA ASN A 222 -2.79 -6.21 -2.68
C ASN A 222 -2.08 -7.47 -2.14
N LEU A 223 -2.71 -8.65 -2.24
CA LEU A 223 -2.03 -9.92 -1.96
C LEU A 223 -0.76 -10.09 -2.81
N PHE A 224 -0.79 -9.56 -4.03
CA PHE A 224 0.39 -9.58 -4.91
C PHE A 224 1.57 -8.76 -4.39
N LEU A 225 1.36 -7.77 -3.50
CA LEU A 225 2.46 -7.04 -2.84
C LEU A 225 3.36 -7.95 -1.99
N ALA A 226 2.83 -9.08 -1.51
CA ALA A 226 3.59 -10.07 -0.74
C ALA A 226 4.26 -11.15 -1.61
N SER A 227 3.89 -11.27 -2.89
CA SER A 227 4.32 -12.38 -3.75
C SER A 227 5.83 -12.48 -3.93
N GLY A 228 6.50 -11.35 -4.18
CA GLY A 228 7.96 -11.31 -4.31
C GLY A 228 8.69 -11.63 -3.00
N TYR A 229 8.12 -11.28 -1.86
CA TYR A 229 8.67 -11.64 -0.55
C TYR A 229 8.59 -13.15 -0.34
N GLY A 230 7.42 -13.76 -0.60
CA GLY A 230 7.23 -15.20 -0.53
C GLY A 230 8.21 -15.95 -1.44
N MET A 231 8.32 -15.51 -2.69
CA MET A 231 9.25 -16.09 -3.66
C MET A 231 10.72 -15.94 -3.21
N PHE A 232 11.13 -14.75 -2.75
CA PHE A 232 12.49 -14.48 -2.28
C PHE A 232 12.86 -15.38 -1.09
N LEU A 233 11.96 -15.53 -0.11
CA LEU A 233 12.17 -16.39 1.06
C LEU A 233 12.19 -17.87 0.67
N LEU A 234 11.32 -18.30 -0.25
CA LEU A 234 11.32 -19.67 -0.76
C LEU A 234 12.60 -20.02 -1.50
N VAL A 235 13.05 -19.15 -2.41
CA VAL A 235 14.32 -19.33 -3.14
C VAL A 235 15.50 -19.39 -2.17
N ALA A 236 15.54 -18.50 -1.17
CA ALA A 236 16.59 -18.52 -0.15
C ALA A 236 16.57 -19.83 0.68
N PHE A 237 15.39 -20.35 1.01
CA PHE A 237 15.25 -21.64 1.70
C PHE A 237 15.70 -22.81 0.82
N LEU A 238 15.25 -22.85 -0.44
CA LEU A 238 15.62 -23.95 -1.36
C LEU A 238 17.13 -23.98 -1.65
N ALA A 239 17.77 -22.80 -1.70
CA ALA A 239 19.22 -22.69 -1.93
C ALA A 239 20.05 -23.13 -0.72
N GLU A 240 19.65 -22.81 0.50
CA GLU A 240 20.45 -23.08 1.70
C GLU A 240 19.94 -24.26 2.54
N ARG A 241 18.64 -24.60 2.44
CA ARG A 241 17.93 -25.69 3.15
C ARG A 241 18.19 -25.72 4.67
N THR A 242 18.31 -24.54 5.30
CA THR A 242 18.58 -24.41 6.73
C THR A 242 17.29 -24.13 7.50
N LEU A 243 17.24 -24.56 8.78
CA LEU A 243 16.13 -24.25 9.69
C LEU A 243 15.94 -22.73 9.85
N SER A 244 17.01 -21.94 9.85
CA SER A 244 16.95 -20.48 9.93
C SER A 244 16.18 -19.88 8.73
N ARG A 245 16.40 -20.39 7.49
CA ARG A 245 15.66 -19.94 6.30
C ARG A 245 14.21 -20.37 6.33
N PHE A 246 13.94 -21.60 6.78
CA PHE A 246 12.57 -22.07 6.99
C PHE A 246 11.84 -21.17 7.99
N LEU A 247 12.43 -20.87 9.16
CA LEU A 247 11.84 -20.01 10.16
C LEU A 247 11.59 -18.59 9.64
N GLN A 248 12.45 -18.03 8.78
CA GLN A 248 12.21 -16.75 8.12
C GLN A 248 10.92 -16.78 7.29
N GLY A 249 10.75 -17.81 6.46
CA GLY A 249 9.52 -18.01 5.68
C GLY A 249 8.29 -18.23 6.55
N ALA A 250 8.41 -19.05 7.60
CA ALA A 250 7.32 -19.36 8.52
C ALA A 250 6.86 -18.10 9.29
N VAL A 251 7.78 -17.30 9.85
CA VAL A 251 7.47 -16.06 10.56
C VAL A 251 6.76 -15.07 9.64
N PHE A 252 7.26 -14.89 8.42
CA PHE A 252 6.63 -14.03 7.42
C PHE A 252 5.22 -14.53 7.07
N GLY A 253 5.08 -15.82 6.75
CA GLY A 253 3.81 -16.41 6.33
C GLY A 253 2.74 -16.38 7.42
N VAL A 254 3.09 -16.74 8.67
CA VAL A 254 2.16 -16.66 9.82
C VAL A 254 1.72 -15.22 10.08
N ALA A 255 2.65 -14.27 10.02
CA ALA A 255 2.33 -12.86 10.21
C ALA A 255 1.47 -12.30 9.06
N LEU A 256 1.73 -12.71 7.81
CA LEU A 256 0.89 -12.38 6.66
C LEU A 256 -0.54 -12.88 6.86
N LEU A 257 -0.71 -14.15 7.26
CA LEU A 257 -2.02 -14.71 7.54
C LEU A 257 -2.73 -13.96 8.68
N ALA A 258 -1.99 -13.60 9.73
CA ALA A 258 -2.55 -12.80 10.82
C ALA A 258 -3.07 -11.44 10.34
N GLY A 259 -2.36 -10.80 9.40
CA GLY A 259 -2.80 -9.54 8.78
C GLY A 259 -4.06 -9.68 7.92
N VAL A 260 -4.32 -10.86 7.33
CA VAL A 260 -5.49 -11.12 6.47
C VAL A 260 -6.73 -11.56 7.27
N ILE A 261 -6.63 -11.78 8.59
CA ILE A 261 -7.73 -12.30 9.42
C ILE A 261 -9.06 -11.54 9.21
N PRO A 262 -9.12 -10.19 9.18
CA PRO A 262 -10.38 -9.49 8.94
C PRO A 262 -11.08 -9.90 7.64
N THR A 263 -10.33 -10.07 6.55
CA THR A 263 -10.89 -10.55 5.27
C THR A 263 -11.42 -11.98 5.38
N ILE A 264 -10.67 -12.87 6.04
CA ILE A 264 -11.08 -14.27 6.27
C ILE A 264 -12.38 -14.34 7.08
N VAL A 265 -12.49 -13.53 8.13
CA VAL A 265 -13.71 -13.42 8.95
C VAL A 265 -14.88 -12.90 8.12
N SER A 266 -14.66 -11.84 7.32
CA SER A 266 -15.68 -11.28 6.43
C SER A 266 -16.18 -12.34 5.44
N TYR A 267 -15.29 -13.14 4.85
CA TYR A 267 -15.66 -14.21 3.94
C TYR A 267 -16.50 -15.30 4.65
N ALA A 268 -16.08 -15.71 5.85
CA ALA A 268 -16.82 -16.71 6.62
C ALA A 268 -18.26 -16.24 6.93
N VAL A 269 -18.44 -14.98 7.31
CA VAL A 269 -19.74 -14.40 7.68
C VAL A 269 -20.64 -14.19 6.45
N ASN A 270 -20.07 -13.70 5.35
CA ASN A 270 -20.83 -13.28 4.18
C ASN A 270 -20.99 -14.39 3.15
N ALA A 271 -19.91 -15.10 2.83
CA ALA A 271 -19.91 -16.16 1.82
C ALA A 271 -20.08 -17.58 2.40
N GLY A 272 -20.14 -17.71 3.74
CA GLY A 272 -20.34 -18.99 4.43
C GLY A 272 -19.08 -19.84 4.57
N SER A 273 -17.93 -19.38 4.06
CA SER A 273 -16.65 -20.08 4.21
C SER A 273 -15.50 -19.07 4.24
N PRO A 274 -14.48 -19.27 5.11
CA PRO A 274 -13.31 -18.39 5.18
C PRO A 274 -12.47 -18.35 3.89
N PHE A 275 -12.67 -19.32 2.99
CA PHE A 275 -11.94 -19.43 1.73
C PHE A 275 -12.80 -19.09 0.51
N ALA A 276 -14.09 -18.75 0.69
CA ALA A 276 -14.99 -18.35 -0.37
C ALA A 276 -14.96 -16.82 -0.52
N SER A 277 -14.44 -16.33 -1.64
CA SER A 277 -14.37 -14.89 -1.90
C SER A 277 -15.77 -14.28 -2.05
N THR A 278 -15.99 -13.09 -1.46
CA THR A 278 -17.19 -12.28 -1.68
C THR A 278 -17.29 -11.66 -3.08
N TYR A 279 -16.23 -11.76 -3.88
CA TYR A 279 -16.31 -11.41 -5.31
C TYR A 279 -17.19 -12.39 -6.10
N GLY A 280 -17.36 -13.62 -5.60
CA GLY A 280 -18.30 -14.61 -6.17
C GLY A 280 -18.10 -14.84 -7.67
N ASN A 281 -19.23 -15.04 -8.36
CA ASN A 281 -19.30 -15.13 -9.84
C ASN A 281 -19.53 -13.74 -10.45
N ASN A 282 -18.92 -12.71 -9.92
CA ASN A 282 -19.08 -11.35 -10.43
C ASN A 282 -18.68 -11.30 -11.91
N PRO A 283 -19.57 -10.90 -12.83
CA PRO A 283 -19.25 -10.74 -14.25
C PRO A 283 -18.16 -9.66 -14.49
N ASP A 284 -17.92 -8.77 -13.50
CA ASP A 284 -16.85 -7.78 -13.56
C ASP A 284 -15.47 -8.40 -13.29
N VAL A 285 -15.39 -9.62 -12.74
CA VAL A 285 -14.13 -10.36 -12.66
C VAL A 285 -13.81 -10.92 -14.03
N ARG A 286 -13.11 -10.13 -14.82
CA ARG A 286 -12.73 -10.50 -16.18
C ARG A 286 -11.65 -11.59 -16.18
N PRO A 287 -11.70 -12.53 -17.13
CA PRO A 287 -10.60 -13.47 -17.32
C PRO A 287 -9.31 -12.72 -17.67
N LEU A 288 -8.17 -13.37 -17.42
CA LEU A 288 -6.87 -12.81 -17.81
C LEU A 288 -6.83 -12.63 -19.33
N ASP A 289 -6.35 -11.47 -19.75
CA ASP A 289 -6.16 -11.12 -21.16
C ASP A 289 -4.67 -10.85 -21.41
N PHE A 290 -4.05 -11.68 -22.24
CA PHE A 290 -2.63 -11.60 -22.57
C PHE A 290 -2.36 -10.69 -23.80
N SER A 291 -3.35 -9.92 -24.23
CA SER A 291 -3.18 -8.99 -25.35
C SER A 291 -2.29 -7.80 -24.96
N PHE A 292 -1.55 -7.27 -25.95
CA PHE A 292 -0.76 -6.05 -25.75
C PHE A 292 -1.64 -4.82 -25.44
N ALA A 293 -2.93 -4.88 -25.74
CA ALA A 293 -3.87 -3.79 -25.43
C ALA A 293 -3.91 -3.51 -23.93
N VAL A 294 -3.96 -4.55 -23.08
CA VAL A 294 -3.95 -4.39 -21.62
C VAL A 294 -2.68 -3.68 -21.15
N VAL A 295 -1.52 -4.11 -21.64
CA VAL A 295 -0.22 -3.45 -21.31
C VAL A 295 -0.23 -1.99 -21.70
N ARG A 296 -0.68 -1.69 -22.94
CA ARG A 296 -0.79 -0.31 -23.46
C ARG A 296 -1.69 0.53 -22.55
N ASP A 297 -2.83 0.00 -22.13
CA ASP A 297 -3.80 0.74 -21.32
C ASP A 297 -3.24 1.07 -19.93
N TYR A 298 -2.48 0.16 -19.31
CA TYR A 298 -1.74 0.46 -18.08
C TYR A 298 -0.64 1.50 -18.27
N LEU A 299 0.07 1.47 -19.40
CA LEU A 299 1.15 2.40 -19.70
C LEU A 299 0.64 3.73 -20.28
N ALA A 300 -0.66 3.87 -20.55
CA ALA A 300 -1.25 5.11 -21.03
C ALA A 300 -1.24 6.23 -19.98
N ASP A 301 -1.23 5.88 -18.68
CA ASP A 301 -1.07 6.85 -17.60
C ASP A 301 0.42 7.20 -17.41
N PRO A 302 0.83 8.46 -17.68
CA PRO A 302 2.25 8.85 -17.63
C PRO A 302 2.86 8.72 -16.24
N LEU A 303 2.06 8.93 -15.19
CA LEU A 303 2.55 8.89 -13.80
C LEU A 303 2.82 7.44 -13.38
N GLN A 304 1.92 6.51 -13.69
CA GLN A 304 2.17 5.08 -13.46
C GLN A 304 3.41 4.61 -14.19
N THR A 305 3.52 4.93 -15.47
CA THR A 305 4.67 4.57 -16.30
C THR A 305 5.97 5.12 -15.72
N LEU A 306 5.98 6.39 -15.31
CA LEU A 306 7.13 7.02 -14.68
C LEU A 306 7.56 6.29 -13.40
N LEU A 307 6.61 5.94 -12.52
CA LEU A 307 6.90 5.23 -11.27
C LEU A 307 7.47 3.83 -11.54
N ILE A 308 6.92 3.09 -12.50
CA ILE A 308 7.42 1.78 -12.91
C ILE A 308 8.85 1.89 -13.45
N VAL A 309 9.08 2.83 -14.37
CA VAL A 309 10.41 3.04 -14.99
C VAL A 309 11.46 3.43 -13.94
N ILE A 310 11.14 4.35 -13.03
CA ILE A 310 12.06 4.74 -11.95
C ILE A 310 12.30 3.55 -11.00
N GLY A 311 11.28 2.75 -10.69
CA GLY A 311 11.41 1.55 -9.87
C GLY A 311 12.34 0.51 -10.49
N ILE A 312 12.18 0.24 -11.79
CA ILE A 312 13.07 -0.68 -12.54
C ILE A 312 14.50 -0.13 -12.61
N ALA A 313 14.64 1.13 -13.05
CA ALA A 313 15.96 1.76 -13.20
C ALA A 313 16.71 1.84 -11.87
N GLY A 314 16.03 2.22 -10.79
CA GLY A 314 16.59 2.25 -9.44
C GLY A 314 17.01 0.86 -8.94
N SER A 315 16.18 -0.15 -9.19
CA SER A 315 16.52 -1.55 -8.86
C SER A 315 17.76 -2.02 -9.63
N ILE A 316 17.80 -1.82 -10.96
CA ILE A 316 18.96 -2.20 -11.81
C ILE A 316 20.22 -1.47 -11.33
N TRP A 317 20.11 -0.19 -11.00
CA TRP A 317 21.24 0.57 -10.48
C TRP A 317 21.76 0.00 -9.16
N LEU A 318 20.88 -0.35 -8.21
CA LEU A 318 21.27 -0.93 -6.92
C LEU A 318 21.76 -2.39 -7.04
N LEU A 319 21.36 -3.15 -8.07
CA LEU A 319 21.93 -4.48 -8.34
C LEU A 319 23.44 -4.43 -8.59
N ARG A 320 23.98 -3.31 -9.06
CA ARG A 320 25.42 -3.09 -9.29
C ARG A 320 26.19 -2.74 -8.02
N GLN A 321 25.47 -2.44 -6.95
CA GLN A 321 26.08 -2.15 -5.66
C GLN A 321 26.42 -3.44 -4.92
N ALA A 322 27.33 -3.35 -3.94
CA ALA A 322 27.65 -4.46 -3.05
C ALA A 322 26.66 -4.52 -1.86
N ASN A 323 26.59 -5.63 -1.19
CA ASN A 323 25.98 -5.80 0.12
C ASN A 323 24.42 -5.75 0.17
N GLY A 324 23.88 -5.14 1.24
CA GLY A 324 22.47 -5.14 1.58
C GLY A 324 21.55 -4.48 0.54
N ALA A 325 22.01 -3.39 -0.07
CA ALA A 325 21.25 -2.68 -1.10
C ALA A 325 20.98 -3.57 -2.33
N ARG A 326 21.93 -4.40 -2.74
CA ARG A 326 21.73 -5.38 -3.82
C ARG A 326 20.63 -6.39 -3.50
N ARG A 327 20.53 -6.86 -2.24
CA ARG A 327 19.47 -7.78 -1.83
C ARG A 327 18.09 -7.10 -1.83
N VAL A 328 18.02 -5.84 -1.41
CA VAL A 328 16.78 -5.05 -1.52
C VAL A 328 16.38 -4.93 -2.99
N ALA A 329 17.33 -4.60 -3.88
CA ALA A 329 17.06 -4.49 -5.31
C ALA A 329 16.59 -5.82 -5.93
N GLN A 330 17.16 -6.95 -5.54
CA GLN A 330 16.73 -8.29 -6.00
C GLN A 330 15.29 -8.57 -5.58
N LEU A 331 14.95 -8.33 -4.30
CA LEU A 331 13.60 -8.52 -3.79
C LEU A 331 12.60 -7.60 -4.49
N THR A 332 12.91 -6.29 -4.56
CA THR A 332 11.96 -5.30 -5.12
C THR A 332 11.76 -5.49 -6.61
N LEU A 333 12.80 -5.82 -7.37
CA LEU A 333 12.69 -6.09 -8.81
C LEU A 333 11.85 -7.35 -9.06
N ALA A 334 12.08 -8.42 -8.29
CA ALA A 334 11.28 -9.63 -8.38
C ALA A 334 9.82 -9.38 -8.02
N ASN A 335 9.58 -8.61 -6.94
CA ASN A 335 8.23 -8.26 -6.52
C ASN A 335 7.52 -7.38 -7.56
N LEU A 336 8.20 -6.37 -8.09
CA LEU A 336 7.68 -5.53 -9.15
C LEU A 336 7.35 -6.33 -10.40
N ALA A 337 8.26 -7.22 -10.84
CA ALA A 337 8.06 -8.06 -12.01
C ALA A 337 6.85 -8.99 -11.86
N LEU A 338 6.67 -9.66 -10.70
CA LEU A 338 5.52 -10.52 -10.44
C LEU A 338 4.20 -9.75 -10.45
N ASN A 339 4.17 -8.57 -9.81
CA ASN A 339 2.99 -7.72 -9.81
C ASN A 339 2.65 -7.23 -11.23
N LEU A 340 3.63 -6.74 -11.98
CA LEU A 340 3.41 -6.31 -13.35
C LEU A 340 2.99 -7.46 -14.27
N ALA A 341 3.58 -8.66 -14.12
CA ALA A 341 3.19 -9.83 -14.86
C ALA A 341 1.71 -10.17 -14.66
N PHE A 342 1.20 -10.03 -13.42
CA PHE A 342 -0.22 -10.23 -13.15
C PHE A 342 -1.07 -9.07 -13.68
N PHE A 343 -0.77 -7.82 -13.32
CA PHE A 343 -1.63 -6.69 -13.70
C PHE A 343 -1.65 -6.44 -15.21
N PHE A 344 -0.57 -6.68 -15.92
CA PHE A 344 -0.53 -6.53 -17.38
C PHE A 344 -1.30 -7.63 -18.13
N THR A 345 -1.82 -8.61 -17.42
CA THR A 345 -2.77 -9.60 -17.96
C THR A 345 -4.19 -9.40 -17.41
N TYR A 346 -4.41 -8.43 -16.52
CA TYR A 346 -5.71 -8.16 -15.94
C TYR A 346 -6.36 -6.94 -16.63
N PRO A 347 -7.45 -7.10 -17.41
CA PRO A 347 -7.97 -6.07 -18.30
C PRO A 347 -8.78 -4.96 -17.60
N ILE A 348 -8.31 -4.53 -16.44
CA ILE A 348 -8.84 -3.37 -15.69
C ILE A 348 -7.66 -2.47 -15.36
N ALA A 349 -7.31 -1.60 -16.32
CA ALA A 349 -6.17 -0.69 -16.19
C ALA A 349 -6.53 0.51 -15.32
N THR A 350 -6.35 0.35 -14.01
CA THR A 350 -6.57 1.43 -13.04
C THR A 350 -5.30 1.77 -12.27
N PRO A 351 -5.04 3.07 -11.99
CA PRO A 351 -3.82 3.52 -11.32
C PRO A 351 -3.57 2.86 -9.96
N TYR A 352 -4.61 2.52 -9.23
CA TYR A 352 -4.48 1.96 -7.90
C TYR A 352 -4.04 0.47 -7.87
N TYR A 353 -3.76 -0.15 -9.01
CA TYR A 353 -3.13 -1.48 -9.05
C TYR A 353 -1.60 -1.39 -9.06
N THR A 354 -1.04 -0.48 -9.85
CA THR A 354 0.42 -0.41 -10.06
C THR A 354 1.13 0.62 -9.16
N ILE A 355 0.42 1.64 -8.68
CA ILE A 355 1.01 2.64 -7.78
C ILE A 355 1.48 2.01 -6.46
N PRO A 356 0.74 1.14 -5.75
CA PRO A 356 1.20 0.55 -4.50
C PRO A 356 2.50 -0.21 -4.62
N ILE A 357 2.64 -1.08 -5.63
CA ILE A 357 3.88 -1.84 -5.82
C ILE A 357 5.05 -0.94 -6.20
N SER A 358 4.80 0.09 -7.01
CA SER A 358 5.82 1.08 -7.35
C SER A 358 6.29 1.86 -6.13
N LEU A 359 5.38 2.29 -5.27
CA LEU A 359 5.71 2.98 -4.02
C LEU A 359 6.44 2.08 -3.02
N LEU A 360 6.00 0.83 -2.84
CA LEU A 360 6.70 -0.15 -2.01
C LEU A 360 8.14 -0.36 -2.49
N THR A 361 8.32 -0.47 -3.81
CA THR A 361 9.63 -0.58 -4.45
C THR A 361 10.48 0.67 -4.17
N LEU A 362 9.97 1.86 -4.47
CA LEU A 362 10.72 3.12 -4.36
C LEU A 362 11.09 3.46 -2.91
N TRP A 363 10.18 3.25 -1.94
CA TRP A 363 10.49 3.39 -0.51
C TRP A 363 11.59 2.41 -0.08
N SER A 364 11.51 1.14 -0.51
CA SER A 364 12.53 0.14 -0.17
C SER A 364 13.90 0.50 -0.73
N LEU A 365 13.97 0.95 -1.98
CA LEU A 365 15.21 1.35 -2.65
C LEU A 365 15.80 2.62 -2.00
N LEU A 366 14.97 3.64 -1.74
CA LEU A 366 15.41 4.87 -1.09
C LEU A 366 16.02 4.59 0.28
N PHE A 367 15.31 3.88 1.15
CA PHE A 367 15.82 3.56 2.48
C PHE A 367 17.04 2.63 2.44
N ALA A 368 17.17 1.75 1.42
CA ALA A 368 18.37 0.93 1.25
C ALA A 368 19.61 1.80 1.01
N VAL A 369 19.51 2.84 0.17
CA VAL A 369 20.60 3.81 -0.08
C VAL A 369 20.91 4.58 1.20
N LEU A 370 19.90 5.11 1.87
CA LEU A 370 20.09 5.95 3.06
C LEU A 370 20.70 5.18 4.23
N PHE A 371 20.29 3.93 4.45
CA PHE A 371 20.88 3.10 5.51
C PHE A 371 22.30 2.64 5.17
N GLN A 372 22.64 2.48 3.91
CA GLN A 372 24.00 2.18 3.49
C GLN A 372 24.93 3.39 3.73
N GLU A 373 24.54 4.59 3.30
CA GLU A 373 25.30 5.82 3.59
C GLU A 373 25.53 6.01 5.10
N ALA A 374 24.50 5.76 5.92
CA ALA A 374 24.60 5.88 7.37
C ALA A 374 25.57 4.85 8.00
N ALA A 375 25.70 3.66 7.39
CA ALA A 375 26.59 2.61 7.87
C ALA A 375 28.06 2.86 7.47
N GLU A 376 28.30 3.47 6.31
CA GLU A 376 29.66 3.79 5.83
C GLU A 376 30.35 4.88 6.69
N ASP A 377 29.60 5.83 7.25
CA ASP A 377 30.13 6.89 8.14
C ASP A 377 30.36 6.43 9.60
N ALA A 378 29.78 5.29 10.01
CA ALA A 378 29.88 4.80 11.39
C ALA A 378 31.31 4.36 11.81
N PRO A 379 32.16 3.77 10.95
CA PRO A 379 33.53 3.38 11.31
C PRO A 379 34.43 4.55 11.66
N GLU A 380 34.30 5.69 10.99
CA GLU A 380 35.12 6.89 11.27
C GLU A 380 34.80 7.50 12.67
N ALA A 381 33.50 7.51 13.04
CA ALA A 381 33.09 8.01 14.36
C ALA A 381 33.64 7.15 15.51
N VAL A 382 33.72 5.82 15.33
CA VAL A 382 34.29 4.90 16.32
C VAL A 382 35.81 5.00 16.40
N ALA A 383 36.50 5.26 15.28
CA ALA A 383 37.93 5.45 15.23
C ALA A 383 38.35 6.77 15.93
N PHE A 384 37.59 7.86 15.73
CA PHE A 384 37.80 9.13 16.42
C PHE A 384 37.55 9.06 17.94
N ALA A 385 36.53 8.26 18.36
CA ALA A 385 36.23 8.08 19.79
C ALA A 385 37.25 7.21 20.53
N LYS A 386 37.99 6.33 19.82
CA LYS A 386 39.10 5.54 20.38
C LYS A 386 40.45 6.27 20.37
N ALA A 387 40.58 7.36 19.63
CA ALA A 387 41.80 8.17 19.55
C ALA A 387 41.82 9.34 20.56
N ARG A 388 40.78 9.53 21.34
CA ARG A 388 40.70 10.43 22.49
C ARG A 388 40.72 9.62 23.78
#